data_b145dfdd42cd457ce9536c51870e58cf
#
_entry.id   b145dfdd42cd457ce9536c51870e58cf
#
_cell.length_a   1.000
_cell.length_b   1.000
_cell.length_c   1.000
_cell.angle_alpha   90.00
_cell.angle_beta   90.00
_cell.angle_gamma   90.00
#
_symmetry.space_group_name_H-M   'P 1'
#
loop_
_entity.id
_entity.type
_entity.pdbx_description
1 polymer ?
#
loop_
_entity_poly.entity_id
_entity_poly.type
_entity_poly.pdbx_seq_one_letter_code
_entity_poly.pdbx_strand_id
1 'polypeptide(L)'
;VTATPTWRIEPVGPLHGDVSISGSKNAVSKHMVAALLAPGTSTVANAPRLGDVEITAEMLRSIGAEVAVEDDCVVVDAERLSESRIPVSYTGLNRMPILLVGPLLHRIGEAFVPMVGGDDIGPRPVDFHVQALRQLGAEVELTAVGLEAKAVKLRGAHIRLPFPSVGATETVLLAAATAEGRTTLENAAFEPEVVELALFLQRMGARIELQPDRVFVIEGVPSLSGARHRLGGDRIEAFSYLVAGLATAGRVRIVGCAQDRLVTAISTLQRMGAQFDIDDDSIAAAAPAGTLRPAAVFTSPHPGFMTDWGPPLVVLATQTRGMSVLHETIFEYRLNFVEALQSMGAEIELFEQCLVGPPCRFEMSGWLHSALIRGGSDLRGAEMVMPDIRAAFAYVIAAATAHSPSVLHGVHHLERGYDRVYEKFASLGLGISALPASA
;
A
#
# COMPACT_ATOMS: atom_id res chain seq x y z
N VAL A 1 -25.80 7.95 -3.36
CA VAL A 1 -24.95 6.75 -3.50
C VAL A 1 -24.97 6.44 -4.98
N THR A 2 -23.91 6.81 -5.72
CA THR A 2 -23.73 6.37 -7.10
C THR A 2 -23.53 4.87 -7.08
N ALA A 3 -24.31 4.15 -7.88
CA ALA A 3 -24.23 2.69 -7.97
C ALA A 3 -22.80 2.29 -8.37
N THR A 4 -22.21 1.39 -7.60
CA THR A 4 -20.83 0.96 -7.79
C THR A 4 -20.71 0.18 -9.10
N PRO A 5 -19.77 0.52 -10.00
CA PRO A 5 -19.60 -0.21 -11.24
C PRO A 5 -19.30 -1.69 -10.98
N THR A 6 -19.83 -2.55 -11.82
CA THR A 6 -19.58 -3.98 -11.83
C THR A 6 -18.82 -4.32 -13.11
N TRP A 7 -17.78 -5.15 -13.01
CA TRP A 7 -17.04 -5.58 -14.18
C TRP A 7 -17.38 -7.03 -14.54
N ARG A 8 -17.55 -7.26 -15.84
CA ARG A 8 -17.54 -8.60 -16.43
C ARG A 8 -16.21 -8.83 -17.11
N ILE A 9 -15.54 -9.92 -16.75
CA ILE A 9 -14.27 -10.34 -17.31
C ILE A 9 -14.48 -11.61 -18.13
N GLU A 10 -14.09 -11.52 -19.40
CA GLU A 10 -14.05 -12.65 -20.34
C GLU A 10 -12.60 -13.15 -20.42
N PRO A 11 -12.33 -14.42 -20.14
CA PRO A 11 -11.00 -14.97 -20.33
C PRO A 11 -10.68 -15.03 -21.84
N VAL A 12 -9.60 -14.39 -22.25
CA VAL A 12 -9.21 -14.25 -23.66
C VAL A 12 -7.86 -14.89 -23.99
N GLY A 13 -7.24 -15.55 -23.02
CA GLY A 13 -5.91 -16.18 -23.16
C GLY A 13 -4.79 -15.35 -22.52
N PRO A 14 -3.53 -15.58 -22.95
CA PRO A 14 -2.38 -14.97 -22.34
C PRO A 14 -2.38 -13.43 -22.46
N LEU A 15 -2.08 -12.73 -21.36
CA LEU A 15 -1.94 -11.28 -21.34
C LEU A 15 -0.57 -10.86 -21.87
N HIS A 16 -0.54 -9.90 -22.81
CA HIS A 16 0.69 -9.40 -23.43
C HIS A 16 0.66 -7.89 -23.56
N GLY A 17 1.81 -7.26 -23.35
CA GLY A 17 1.96 -5.83 -23.61
C GLY A 17 2.77 -5.11 -22.57
N ASP A 18 2.77 -3.79 -22.68
CA ASP A 18 3.49 -2.87 -21.81
C ASP A 18 2.51 -2.13 -20.90
N VAL A 19 2.89 -1.97 -19.62
CA VAL A 19 2.11 -1.22 -18.63
C VAL A 19 2.99 -0.14 -18.00
N SER A 20 2.59 1.10 -18.12
CA SER A 20 3.22 2.20 -17.38
C SER A 20 2.78 2.19 -15.94
N ILE A 21 3.74 2.11 -15.02
CA ILE A 21 3.51 2.12 -13.57
C ILE A 21 3.50 3.54 -13.06
N SER A 22 2.41 3.94 -12.44
CA SER A 22 2.25 5.25 -11.80
C SER A 22 3.02 5.33 -10.48
N GLY A 23 3.16 6.52 -9.92
CA GLY A 23 3.80 6.69 -8.62
C GLY A 23 3.07 5.93 -7.51
N SER A 24 3.81 5.59 -6.45
CA SER A 24 3.31 4.75 -5.39
C SER A 24 2.11 5.36 -4.66
N LYS A 25 0.99 4.62 -4.62
CA LYS A 25 -0.18 4.92 -3.79
C LYS A 25 0.21 5.10 -2.33
N ASN A 26 1.08 4.23 -1.84
CA ASN A 26 1.51 4.26 -0.46
C ASN A 26 2.47 5.42 -0.14
N ALA A 27 2.95 6.18 -1.14
CA ALA A 27 3.77 7.36 -0.95
C ALA A 27 2.97 8.67 -1.09
N VAL A 28 2.15 8.81 -2.13
CA VAL A 28 1.55 10.08 -2.54
C VAL A 28 0.86 10.83 -1.39
N SER A 29 -0.07 10.19 -0.68
CA SER A 29 -0.83 10.84 0.40
C SER A 29 0.07 11.28 1.56
N LYS A 30 1.16 10.55 1.86
CA LYS A 30 2.12 10.91 2.90
C LYS A 30 2.94 12.13 2.53
N HIS A 31 3.31 12.25 1.25
CA HIS A 31 4.00 13.45 0.72
C HIS A 31 3.07 14.67 0.74
N MET A 32 1.78 14.49 0.43
CA MET A 32 0.77 15.54 0.57
C MET A 32 0.66 16.02 2.03
N VAL A 33 0.64 15.10 3.00
CA VAL A 33 0.62 15.42 4.43
C VAL A 33 1.92 16.09 4.86
N ALA A 34 3.08 15.62 4.39
CA ALA A 34 4.38 16.21 4.71
C ALA A 34 4.50 17.66 4.21
N ALA A 35 3.87 18.00 3.09
CA ALA A 35 3.83 19.36 2.56
C ALA A 35 3.25 20.38 3.55
N LEU A 36 2.38 19.97 4.47
CA LEU A 36 1.81 20.84 5.50
C LEU A 36 2.84 21.35 6.52
N LEU A 37 4.00 20.67 6.63
CA LEU A 37 5.05 21.07 7.58
C LEU A 37 5.74 22.39 7.21
N ALA A 38 5.65 22.81 5.95
CA ALA A 38 6.24 24.04 5.46
C ALA A 38 5.17 25.05 5.03
N PRO A 39 5.36 26.36 5.27
CA PRO A 39 4.58 27.36 4.55
C PRO A 39 4.95 27.35 3.07
N GLY A 40 3.98 27.74 2.21
CA GLY A 40 4.15 27.80 0.75
C GLY A 40 3.92 26.46 0.04
N THR A 41 4.36 26.41 -1.21
CA THR A 41 3.95 25.41 -2.17
C THR A 41 4.92 24.23 -2.27
N SER A 42 4.39 23.02 -2.22
CA SER A 42 5.08 21.77 -2.56
C SER A 42 4.41 21.07 -3.74
N THR A 43 5.21 20.38 -4.57
CA THR A 43 4.72 19.64 -5.73
C THR A 43 5.14 18.17 -5.66
N VAL A 44 4.18 17.27 -5.69
CA VAL A 44 4.38 15.82 -5.76
C VAL A 44 4.07 15.35 -7.17
N ALA A 45 5.09 15.12 -7.98
CA ALA A 45 4.98 14.67 -9.37
C ALA A 45 4.91 13.14 -9.48
N ASN A 46 4.44 12.63 -10.62
CA ASN A 46 4.12 11.23 -10.85
C ASN A 46 3.06 10.72 -9.85
N ALA A 47 2.10 11.57 -9.52
CA ALA A 47 1.02 11.21 -8.62
C ALA A 47 0.00 10.34 -9.35
N PRO A 48 -0.41 9.18 -8.77
CA PRO A 48 -1.44 8.34 -9.37
C PRO A 48 -2.83 8.97 -9.20
N ARG A 49 -3.73 8.71 -10.15
CA ARG A 49 -5.13 9.14 -10.08
C ARG A 49 -5.94 8.13 -9.25
N LEU A 50 -6.09 8.38 -7.98
CA LEU A 50 -6.74 7.46 -7.05
C LEU A 50 -7.77 8.18 -6.18
N GLY A 51 -8.85 7.49 -5.82
CA GLY A 51 -9.83 8.01 -4.86
C GLY A 51 -9.20 8.40 -3.51
N ASP A 52 -8.19 7.68 -3.03
CA ASP A 52 -7.49 8.02 -1.79
C ASP A 52 -6.69 9.34 -1.89
N VAL A 53 -6.25 9.75 -3.08
CA VAL A 53 -5.60 11.06 -3.32
C VAL A 53 -6.60 12.19 -3.17
N GLU A 54 -7.79 12.06 -3.79
CA GLU A 54 -8.86 13.05 -3.68
C GLU A 54 -9.37 13.18 -2.24
N ILE A 55 -9.62 12.06 -1.54
CA ILE A 55 -10.01 12.07 -0.12
C ILE A 55 -8.95 12.79 0.72
N THR A 56 -7.66 12.57 0.45
CA THR A 56 -6.58 13.26 1.15
C THR A 56 -6.58 14.75 0.81
N ALA A 57 -6.73 15.12 -0.46
CA ALA A 57 -6.80 16.51 -0.88
C ALA A 57 -7.96 17.27 -0.22
N GLU A 58 -9.14 16.64 -0.14
CA GLU A 58 -10.29 17.23 0.56
C GLU A 58 -10.02 17.42 2.06
N MET A 59 -9.39 16.44 2.72
CA MET A 59 -8.98 16.60 4.13
C MET A 59 -8.02 17.78 4.31
N LEU A 60 -7.03 17.95 3.43
CA LEU A 60 -6.11 19.08 3.51
C LEU A 60 -6.80 20.41 3.24
N ARG A 61 -7.71 20.46 2.28
CA ARG A 61 -8.54 21.67 2.01
C ARG A 61 -9.41 22.02 3.22
N SER A 62 -9.93 21.03 3.94
CA SER A 62 -10.78 21.26 5.12
C SER A 62 -10.07 21.95 6.29
N ILE A 63 -8.74 21.95 6.30
CA ILE A 63 -7.91 22.63 7.31
C ILE A 63 -7.25 23.91 6.77
N GLY A 64 -7.61 24.34 5.56
CA GLY A 64 -7.18 25.62 5.00
C GLY A 64 -6.03 25.53 4.00
N ALA A 65 -5.49 24.36 3.68
CA ALA A 65 -4.52 24.22 2.61
C ALA A 65 -5.18 24.34 1.22
N GLU A 66 -4.48 24.93 0.26
CA GLU A 66 -4.89 24.91 -1.14
C GLU A 66 -4.28 23.67 -1.82
N VAL A 67 -5.10 22.84 -2.42
CA VAL A 67 -4.63 21.59 -3.08
C VAL A 67 -5.19 21.52 -4.49
N ALA A 68 -4.31 21.42 -5.48
CA ALA A 68 -4.65 21.11 -6.86
C ALA A 68 -4.20 19.67 -7.19
N VAL A 69 -5.12 18.85 -7.67
CA VAL A 69 -4.84 17.51 -8.20
C VAL A 69 -4.88 17.60 -9.71
N GLU A 70 -3.73 17.41 -10.33
CA GLU A 70 -3.54 17.47 -11.77
C GLU A 70 -3.30 16.06 -12.34
N ASP A 71 -3.13 15.95 -13.65
CA ASP A 71 -3.05 14.66 -14.35
C ASP A 71 -1.92 13.74 -13.84
N ASP A 72 -0.77 14.31 -13.49
CA ASP A 72 0.42 13.56 -13.05
C ASP A 72 1.09 14.17 -11.82
N CYS A 73 0.47 15.16 -11.19
CA CYS A 73 1.01 15.75 -9.97
C CYS A 73 -0.06 16.26 -9.02
N VAL A 74 0.33 16.42 -7.77
CA VAL A 74 -0.44 17.12 -6.74
C VAL A 74 0.38 18.31 -6.26
N VAL A 75 -0.25 19.48 -6.27
CA VAL A 75 0.31 20.71 -5.75
C VAL A 75 -0.40 21.05 -4.44
N VAL A 76 0.37 21.21 -3.37
CA VAL A 76 -0.14 21.57 -2.04
C VAL A 76 0.48 22.90 -1.64
N ASP A 77 -0.34 23.91 -1.46
CA ASP A 77 0.06 25.17 -0.81
C ASP A 77 -0.48 25.19 0.61
N ALA A 78 0.43 25.22 1.57
CA ALA A 78 0.15 25.23 2.99
C ALA A 78 0.59 26.54 3.65
N GLU A 79 0.58 27.66 2.93
CA GLU A 79 0.96 28.97 3.48
C GLU A 79 0.17 29.28 4.74
N ARG A 80 -1.13 29.01 4.73
CA ARG A 80 -2.02 29.24 5.87
C ARG A 80 -2.83 27.98 6.16
N LEU A 81 -2.76 27.52 7.42
CA LEU A 81 -3.70 26.55 7.96
C LEU A 81 -4.60 27.24 8.96
N SER A 82 -5.92 27.09 8.82
CA SER A 82 -6.92 27.79 9.60
C SER A 82 -7.62 26.91 10.63
N GLU A 83 -7.61 25.60 10.45
CA GLU A 83 -8.34 24.64 11.28
C GLU A 83 -7.42 23.56 11.81
N SER A 84 -7.58 23.21 13.09
CA SER A 84 -6.87 22.11 13.75
C SER A 84 -7.67 20.80 13.74
N ARG A 85 -8.89 20.81 13.21
CA ARG A 85 -9.84 19.69 13.29
C ARG A 85 -10.20 19.15 11.92
N ILE A 86 -9.89 17.88 11.69
CA ILE A 86 -10.38 17.16 10.51
C ILE A 86 -11.85 16.75 10.76
N PRO A 87 -12.77 17.03 9.83
CA PRO A 87 -14.18 16.68 9.98
C PRO A 87 -14.44 15.20 10.24
N VAL A 88 -15.38 14.88 11.12
CA VAL A 88 -15.77 13.50 11.45
C VAL A 88 -16.35 12.71 10.27
N SER A 89 -16.76 13.41 9.20
CA SER A 89 -17.21 12.77 7.95
C SER A 89 -16.15 11.91 7.28
N TYR A 90 -14.87 12.09 7.62
CA TYR A 90 -13.77 11.27 7.15
C TYR A 90 -13.50 10.02 8.01
N THR A 91 -14.31 9.77 9.04
CA THR A 91 -14.20 8.57 9.89
C THR A 91 -14.22 7.31 9.03
N GLY A 92 -13.24 6.44 9.23
CA GLY A 92 -13.19 5.12 8.62
C GLY A 92 -12.78 5.09 7.13
N LEU A 93 -12.60 6.23 6.44
CA LEU A 93 -12.34 6.23 5.01
C LEU A 93 -10.95 5.69 4.66
N ASN A 94 -9.92 6.10 5.39
CA ASN A 94 -8.54 5.63 5.22
C ASN A 94 -7.71 5.87 6.50
N ARG A 95 -6.39 5.70 6.41
CA ARG A 95 -5.48 5.89 7.56
C ARG A 95 -4.76 7.24 7.59
N MET A 96 -5.03 8.13 6.65
CA MET A 96 -4.32 9.42 6.56
C MET A 96 -4.55 10.34 7.74
N PRO A 97 -5.73 10.38 8.39
CA PRO A 97 -5.96 11.30 9.50
C PRO A 97 -4.89 11.24 10.60
N ILE A 98 -4.39 10.05 10.96
CA ILE A 98 -3.39 9.92 12.03
C ILE A 98 -2.06 10.62 11.70
N LEU A 99 -1.68 10.69 10.42
CA LEU A 99 -0.44 11.33 9.99
C LEU A 99 -0.51 12.86 10.03
N LEU A 100 -1.73 13.43 9.99
CA LEU A 100 -1.95 14.87 10.08
C LEU A 100 -1.64 15.44 11.48
N VAL A 101 -1.60 14.58 12.51
CA VAL A 101 -1.37 15.03 13.90
C VAL A 101 -0.05 15.78 14.05
N GLY A 102 1.06 15.21 13.55
CA GLY A 102 2.38 15.85 13.64
C GLY A 102 2.42 17.25 12.98
N PRO A 103 2.07 17.39 11.71
CA PRO A 103 1.99 18.67 11.03
C PRO A 103 1.07 19.70 11.73
N LEU A 104 -0.11 19.30 12.18
CA LEU A 104 -1.05 20.19 12.88
C LEU A 104 -0.48 20.66 14.23
N LEU A 105 0.17 19.78 14.99
CA LEU A 105 0.84 20.17 16.24
C LEU A 105 1.94 21.21 16.01
N HIS A 106 2.73 21.09 14.94
CA HIS A 106 3.76 22.07 14.60
C HIS A 106 3.21 23.39 14.09
N ARG A 107 2.13 23.36 13.31
CA ARG A 107 1.60 24.55 12.64
C ARG A 107 0.58 25.31 13.47
N ILE A 108 -0.17 24.62 14.35
CA ILE A 108 -1.31 25.18 15.11
C ILE A 108 -1.17 24.95 16.63
N GLY A 109 -0.49 23.86 17.04
CA GLY A 109 -0.31 23.50 18.46
C GLY A 109 -1.37 22.50 18.98
N GLU A 110 -2.42 22.24 18.22
CA GLU A 110 -3.43 21.24 18.53
C GLU A 110 -3.91 20.51 17.28
N ALA A 111 -4.46 19.32 17.45
CA ALA A 111 -5.01 18.52 16.38
C ALA A 111 -6.20 17.68 16.86
N PHE A 112 -7.26 17.61 16.06
CA PHE A 112 -8.27 16.57 16.14
C PHE A 112 -8.31 15.82 14.81
N VAL A 113 -8.22 14.48 14.89
CA VAL A 113 -8.38 13.61 13.73
C VAL A 113 -9.40 12.52 14.02
N PRO A 114 -10.33 12.23 13.09
CA PRO A 114 -11.35 11.21 13.29
C PRO A 114 -10.73 9.80 13.35
N MET A 115 -11.49 8.83 13.84
CA MET A 115 -11.07 7.43 13.85
C MET A 115 -10.66 6.98 12.45
N VAL A 116 -9.48 6.40 12.36
CA VAL A 116 -8.94 5.89 11.10
C VAL A 116 -9.60 4.57 10.71
N GLY A 117 -9.71 4.34 9.41
CA GLY A 117 -10.18 3.08 8.82
C GLY A 117 -9.12 2.42 7.96
N GLY A 118 -9.53 1.88 6.84
CA GLY A 118 -8.71 1.18 5.84
C GLY A 118 -9.25 -0.21 5.54
N ASP A 119 -8.49 -0.99 4.79
CA ASP A 119 -8.87 -2.35 4.39
C ASP A 119 -9.13 -3.24 5.61
N ASP A 120 -10.15 -4.11 5.53
CA ASP A 120 -10.50 -5.07 6.56
C ASP A 120 -9.60 -6.31 6.47
N ILE A 121 -8.41 -6.17 7.01
CA ILE A 121 -7.36 -7.21 7.02
C ILE A 121 -6.89 -7.56 8.45
N GLY A 122 -7.67 -7.17 9.47
CA GLY A 122 -7.43 -7.39 10.89
C GLY A 122 -7.37 -6.09 11.69
N PRO A 123 -7.26 -6.19 13.02
CA PRO A 123 -7.07 -5.05 13.90
C PRO A 123 -5.86 -4.23 13.48
N ARG A 124 -6.03 -2.94 13.30
CA ARG A 124 -4.96 -2.03 12.89
C ARG A 124 -4.88 -0.86 13.87
N PRO A 125 -4.46 -1.11 15.11
CA PRO A 125 -4.45 -0.12 16.18
C PRO A 125 -3.52 1.05 15.84
N VAL A 126 -3.71 2.16 16.56
CA VAL A 126 -2.90 3.39 16.44
C VAL A 126 -2.00 3.61 17.66
N ASP A 127 -1.86 2.60 18.50
CA ASP A 127 -1.11 2.65 19.76
C ASP A 127 0.36 3.07 19.57
N PHE A 128 1.05 2.56 18.55
CA PHE A 128 2.43 2.95 18.26
C PHE A 128 2.54 4.43 17.87
N HIS A 129 1.57 4.96 17.12
CA HIS A 129 1.49 6.37 16.78
C HIS A 129 1.30 7.23 18.02
N VAL A 130 0.34 6.85 18.88
CA VAL A 130 0.05 7.56 20.13
C VAL A 130 1.24 7.55 21.07
N GLN A 131 1.88 6.39 21.25
CA GLN A 131 3.08 6.26 22.10
C GLN A 131 4.22 7.13 21.59
N ALA A 132 4.48 7.13 20.28
CA ALA A 132 5.52 7.94 19.68
C ALA A 132 5.26 9.46 19.85
N LEU A 133 4.03 9.91 19.60
CA LEU A 133 3.67 11.33 19.81
C LEU A 133 3.80 11.75 21.27
N ARG A 134 3.41 10.89 22.22
CA ARG A 134 3.60 11.17 23.66
C ARG A 134 5.07 11.24 24.04
N GLN A 135 5.93 10.38 23.49
CA GLN A 135 7.37 10.43 23.74
C GLN A 135 7.99 11.71 23.18
N LEU A 136 7.45 12.25 22.07
CA LEU A 136 7.84 13.55 21.53
C LEU A 136 7.25 14.74 22.31
N GLY A 137 6.49 14.50 23.39
CA GLY A 137 5.98 15.52 24.30
C GLY A 137 4.57 16.01 23.99
N ALA A 138 3.82 15.37 23.10
CA ALA A 138 2.40 15.67 22.89
C ALA A 138 1.52 15.07 24.00
N GLU A 139 0.52 15.82 24.42
CA GLU A 139 -0.63 15.29 25.15
C GLU A 139 -1.60 14.68 24.13
N VAL A 140 -1.89 13.39 24.24
CA VAL A 140 -2.71 12.66 23.26
C VAL A 140 -3.80 11.88 23.99
N GLU A 141 -5.05 12.10 23.58
CA GLU A 141 -6.22 11.40 24.09
C GLU A 141 -6.95 10.68 22.95
N LEU A 142 -7.30 9.41 23.18
CA LEU A 142 -8.18 8.64 22.30
C LEU A 142 -9.60 8.74 22.82
N THR A 143 -10.49 9.24 22.00
CA THR A 143 -11.92 9.37 22.29
C THR A 143 -12.73 8.38 21.45
N ALA A 144 -14.02 8.27 21.69
CA ALA A 144 -14.92 7.40 20.91
C ALA A 144 -15.03 7.85 19.42
N VAL A 145 -14.73 9.11 19.11
CA VAL A 145 -14.90 9.68 17.76
C VAL A 145 -13.59 9.96 17.03
N GLY A 146 -12.45 9.92 17.73
CA GLY A 146 -11.16 10.24 17.13
C GLY A 146 -10.02 10.37 18.14
N LEU A 147 -8.96 11.00 17.71
CA LEU A 147 -7.80 11.32 18.51
C LEU A 147 -7.68 12.84 18.65
N GLU A 148 -7.52 13.30 19.87
CA GLU A 148 -7.17 14.69 20.20
C GLU A 148 -5.72 14.77 20.66
N ALA A 149 -4.99 15.78 20.20
CA ALA A 149 -3.61 16.00 20.56
C ALA A 149 -3.33 17.48 20.77
N LYS A 150 -2.43 17.79 21.75
CA LYS A 150 -1.94 19.14 22.01
C LYS A 150 -0.46 19.10 22.31
N ALA A 151 0.25 20.13 21.88
CA ALA A 151 1.65 20.34 22.25
C ALA A 151 1.99 21.84 22.16
N VAL A 152 2.64 22.38 23.16
CA VAL A 152 3.26 23.71 23.04
C VAL A 152 4.43 23.62 22.06
N LYS A 153 5.20 22.55 22.13
CA LYS A 153 6.33 22.25 21.25
C LYS A 153 6.71 20.79 21.37
N LEU A 154 6.90 20.13 20.24
CA LEU A 154 7.44 18.77 20.21
C LEU A 154 8.95 18.78 20.46
N ARG A 155 9.47 17.75 21.13
CA ARG A 155 10.87 17.60 21.49
C ARG A 155 11.41 16.26 21.03
N GLY A 156 12.67 16.25 20.63
CA GLY A 156 13.38 15.04 20.25
C GLY A 156 13.38 14.00 21.36
N ALA A 157 13.27 12.74 20.97
CA ALA A 157 13.17 11.60 21.88
C ALA A 157 13.91 10.37 21.33
N HIS A 158 14.20 9.42 22.22
CA HIS A 158 14.62 8.09 21.81
C HIS A 158 13.39 7.17 21.77
N ILE A 159 13.02 6.73 20.57
CA ILE A 159 11.80 5.96 20.30
C ILE A 159 12.22 4.60 19.71
N ARG A 160 11.75 3.52 20.31
CA ARG A 160 11.90 2.16 19.77
C ARG A 160 10.51 1.59 19.47
N LEU A 161 10.25 1.27 18.20
CA LEU A 161 9.00 0.62 17.83
C LEU A 161 9.04 -0.87 18.19
N PRO A 162 7.98 -1.43 18.78
CA PRO A 162 7.91 -2.87 19.05
C PRO A 162 7.93 -3.72 17.77
N PHE A 163 7.43 -3.16 16.68
CA PHE A 163 7.37 -3.74 15.35
C PHE A 163 7.68 -2.65 14.29
N PRO A 164 8.34 -2.98 13.14
CA PRO A 164 8.62 -2.01 12.09
C PRO A 164 7.34 -1.56 11.38
N SER A 165 6.55 -0.74 12.05
CA SER A 165 5.30 -0.19 11.52
C SER A 165 5.56 0.96 10.57
N VAL A 166 5.08 0.84 9.33
CA VAL A 166 5.16 1.89 8.30
C VAL A 166 4.54 3.19 8.80
N GLY A 167 3.26 3.16 9.17
CA GLY A 167 2.55 4.36 9.59
C GLY A 167 3.13 5.02 10.84
N ALA A 168 3.55 4.23 11.85
CA ALA A 168 4.18 4.79 13.05
C ALA A 168 5.55 5.43 12.74
N THR A 169 6.34 4.82 11.85
CA THR A 169 7.59 5.42 11.36
C THR A 169 7.33 6.75 10.65
N GLU A 170 6.33 6.79 9.75
CA GLU A 170 5.92 8.02 9.05
C GLU A 170 5.44 9.10 10.03
N THR A 171 4.67 8.73 11.07
CA THR A 171 4.27 9.68 12.13
C THR A 171 5.48 10.29 12.84
N VAL A 172 6.48 9.46 13.17
CA VAL A 172 7.70 9.98 13.84
C VAL A 172 8.50 10.88 12.91
N LEU A 173 8.69 10.49 11.64
CA LEU A 173 9.39 11.32 10.65
C LEU A 173 8.73 12.69 10.50
N LEU A 174 7.41 12.74 10.36
CA LEU A 174 6.64 13.99 10.25
C LEU A 174 6.69 14.84 11.52
N ALA A 175 6.57 14.21 12.68
CA ALA A 175 6.55 14.93 13.96
C ALA A 175 7.95 15.38 14.43
N ALA A 176 9.00 14.60 14.13
CA ALA A 176 10.36 14.90 14.56
C ALA A 176 11.08 15.91 13.65
N ALA A 177 10.65 16.07 12.40
CA ALA A 177 11.34 16.92 11.42
C ALA A 177 11.57 18.38 11.89
N THR A 178 10.64 18.92 12.67
CA THR A 178 10.73 20.28 13.25
C THR A 178 10.62 20.29 14.78
N ALA A 179 10.76 19.14 15.46
CA ALA A 179 10.82 19.06 16.93
C ALA A 179 12.13 19.63 17.47
N GLU A 180 12.15 20.14 18.70
CA GLU A 180 13.38 20.62 19.34
C GLU A 180 14.34 19.50 19.68
N GLY A 181 15.56 19.54 19.15
CA GLY A 181 16.61 18.59 19.47
C GLY A 181 16.64 17.38 18.55
N ARG A 182 17.15 16.27 19.05
CA ARG A 182 17.42 15.06 18.29
C ARG A 182 16.44 13.95 18.62
N THR A 183 15.89 13.30 17.59
CA THR A 183 15.11 12.08 17.71
C THR A 183 15.91 10.90 17.14
N THR A 184 15.97 9.80 17.89
CA THR A 184 16.48 8.50 17.41
C THR A 184 15.31 7.54 17.38
N LEU A 185 14.98 7.05 16.19
CA LEU A 185 13.91 6.08 15.97
C LEU A 185 14.51 4.73 15.60
N GLU A 186 14.40 3.75 16.50
CA GLU A 186 14.87 2.38 16.32
C GLU A 186 13.75 1.44 15.88
N ASN A 187 14.15 0.35 15.21
CA ASN A 187 13.25 -0.66 14.64
C ASN A 187 12.20 -0.04 13.72
N ALA A 188 12.60 0.95 12.95
CA ALA A 188 11.76 1.66 11.99
C ALA A 188 11.42 0.80 10.76
N ALA A 189 10.33 1.12 10.10
CA ALA A 189 10.03 0.62 8.78
C ALA A 189 10.98 1.26 7.75
N PHE A 190 11.54 0.43 6.84
CA PHE A 190 12.47 0.87 5.78
C PHE A 190 11.93 0.57 4.39
N GLU A 191 10.61 0.44 4.27
CA GLU A 191 9.95 0.31 3.00
C GLU A 191 10.35 1.46 2.07
N PRO A 192 10.54 1.23 0.76
CA PRO A 192 10.95 2.26 -0.19
C PRO A 192 10.13 3.54 -0.11
N GLU A 193 8.82 3.43 0.18
CA GLU A 193 7.90 4.55 0.35
C GLU A 193 8.21 5.39 1.60
N VAL A 194 8.67 4.76 2.68
CA VAL A 194 9.09 5.42 3.92
C VAL A 194 10.41 6.16 3.72
N VAL A 195 11.38 5.50 3.06
CA VAL A 195 12.65 6.13 2.71
C VAL A 195 12.41 7.32 1.78
N GLU A 196 11.50 7.18 0.82
CA GLU A 196 11.11 8.24 -0.11
C GLU A 196 10.49 9.45 0.61
N LEU A 197 9.67 9.22 1.66
CA LEU A 197 9.18 10.29 2.53
C LEU A 197 10.33 11.01 3.24
N ALA A 198 11.32 10.29 3.76
CA ALA A 198 12.50 10.91 4.38
C ALA A 198 13.28 11.74 3.36
N LEU A 199 13.45 11.27 2.12
CA LEU A 199 14.10 12.04 1.04
C LEU A 199 13.30 13.30 0.67
N PHE A 200 11.98 13.24 0.68
CA PHE A 200 11.16 14.44 0.47
C PHE A 200 11.32 15.45 1.60
N LEU A 201 11.28 15.00 2.85
CA LEU A 201 11.52 15.85 4.02
C LEU A 201 12.93 16.48 3.98
N GLN A 202 13.95 15.74 3.53
CA GLN A 202 15.29 16.31 3.33
C GLN A 202 15.29 17.41 2.25
N ARG A 203 14.55 17.24 1.15
CA ARG A 203 14.38 18.29 0.13
C ARG A 203 13.66 19.52 0.67
N MET A 204 12.78 19.34 1.63
CA MET A 204 12.15 20.43 2.38
C MET A 204 13.08 21.12 3.38
N GLY A 205 14.26 20.55 3.65
CA GLY A 205 15.28 21.08 4.56
C GLY A 205 15.44 20.32 5.88
N ALA A 206 14.75 19.18 6.07
CA ALA A 206 14.92 18.35 7.26
C ALA A 206 16.31 17.70 7.29
N ARG A 207 16.81 17.43 8.48
CA ARG A 207 18.08 16.73 8.72
C ARG A 207 17.78 15.33 9.22
N ILE A 208 17.80 14.37 8.28
CA ILE A 208 17.47 12.96 8.55
C ILE A 208 18.63 12.10 8.08
N GLU A 209 19.10 11.22 8.93
CA GLU A 209 20.13 10.22 8.64
C GLU A 209 19.52 8.84 8.77
N LEU A 210 19.83 7.95 7.81
CA LEU A 210 19.51 6.52 7.88
C LEU A 210 20.77 5.79 8.37
N GLN A 211 20.64 5.04 9.45
CA GLN A 211 21.69 4.22 10.00
C GLN A 211 21.37 2.72 9.85
N PRO A 212 22.38 1.83 9.98
CA PRO A 212 22.14 0.39 10.04
C PRO A 212 21.07 0.00 11.06
N ASP A 213 20.58 -1.23 10.98
CA ASP A 213 19.66 -1.83 11.95
C ASP A 213 18.32 -1.09 12.11
N ARG A 214 17.81 -0.50 11.01
CA ARG A 214 16.53 0.18 10.96
C ARG A 214 16.43 1.39 11.89
N VAL A 215 17.45 2.24 11.87
CA VAL A 215 17.51 3.45 12.70
C VAL A 215 17.42 4.69 11.82
N PHE A 216 16.48 5.60 12.15
CA PHE A 216 16.47 6.98 11.69
C PHE A 216 16.97 7.89 12.81
N VAL A 217 17.86 8.80 12.46
CA VAL A 217 18.28 9.92 13.31
C VAL A 217 17.78 11.19 12.67
N ILE A 218 16.96 11.96 13.40
CA ILE A 218 16.34 13.18 12.94
C ILE A 218 16.78 14.33 13.84
N GLU A 219 17.50 15.30 13.29
CA GLU A 219 17.80 16.56 13.96
C GLU A 219 16.73 17.58 13.59
N GLY A 220 15.88 17.94 14.53
CA GLY A 220 14.79 18.88 14.26
C GLY A 220 15.30 20.24 13.83
N VAL A 221 14.67 20.82 12.81
CA VAL A 221 15.03 22.14 12.27
C VAL A 221 13.95 23.17 12.60
N PRO A 222 14.31 24.47 12.70
CA PRO A 222 13.34 25.51 13.05
C PRO A 222 12.21 25.69 12.03
N SER A 223 12.47 25.41 10.77
CA SER A 223 11.49 25.54 9.68
C SER A 223 11.87 24.68 8.49
N LEU A 224 10.87 24.32 7.70
CA LEU A 224 11.00 23.65 6.41
C LEU A 224 10.51 24.59 5.31
N SER A 225 10.87 24.28 4.07
CA SER A 225 10.42 25.00 2.86
C SER A 225 9.65 24.05 1.94
N GLY A 226 8.77 24.59 1.12
CA GLY A 226 8.13 23.83 0.06
C GLY A 226 9.17 23.20 -0.89
N ALA A 227 8.86 22.01 -1.42
CA ALA A 227 9.77 21.27 -2.27
C ALA A 227 9.04 20.55 -3.42
N ARG A 228 9.79 20.22 -4.48
CA ARG A 228 9.32 19.36 -5.56
C ARG A 228 9.92 17.96 -5.43
N HIS A 229 9.07 16.93 -5.50
CA HIS A 229 9.48 15.54 -5.50
C HIS A 229 8.74 14.76 -6.59
N ARG A 230 9.44 13.83 -7.25
CA ARG A 230 8.84 12.88 -8.17
C ARG A 230 8.79 11.53 -7.48
N LEU A 231 7.60 10.95 -7.38
CA LEU A 231 7.38 9.63 -6.77
C LEU A 231 7.96 8.53 -7.65
N GLY A 232 8.56 7.54 -7.03
CA GLY A 232 8.95 6.31 -7.68
C GLY A 232 7.74 5.43 -7.99
N GLY A 233 7.87 4.54 -8.98
CA GLY A 233 6.81 3.65 -9.41
C GLY A 233 6.30 2.73 -8.30
N ASP A 234 5.01 2.46 -8.30
CA ASP A 234 4.35 1.59 -7.31
C ASP A 234 4.77 0.13 -7.50
N ARG A 235 5.59 -0.38 -6.59
CA ARG A 235 6.08 -1.76 -6.62
C ARG A 235 4.99 -2.80 -6.38
N ILE A 236 3.85 -2.41 -5.81
CA ILE A 236 2.73 -3.31 -5.59
C ILE A 236 1.96 -3.48 -6.90
N GLU A 237 1.70 -2.37 -7.58
CA GLU A 237 1.11 -2.37 -8.91
C GLU A 237 2.00 -3.14 -9.90
N ALA A 238 3.30 -2.82 -9.91
CA ALA A 238 4.30 -3.47 -10.76
C ALA A 238 4.31 -4.99 -10.60
N PHE A 239 4.41 -5.48 -9.37
CA PHE A 239 4.36 -6.92 -9.07
C PHE A 239 3.05 -7.55 -9.54
N SER A 240 1.93 -6.89 -9.31
CA SER A 240 0.61 -7.42 -9.65
C SER A 240 0.43 -7.62 -11.16
N TYR A 241 0.93 -6.69 -12.00
CA TYR A 241 0.90 -6.85 -13.46
C TYR A 241 1.89 -7.90 -13.97
N LEU A 242 3.09 -8.02 -13.39
CA LEU A 242 4.01 -9.10 -13.71
C LEU A 242 3.39 -10.47 -13.43
N VAL A 243 2.72 -10.59 -12.27
CA VAL A 243 1.99 -11.81 -11.91
C VAL A 243 0.82 -12.08 -12.83
N ALA A 244 0.07 -11.06 -13.25
CA ALA A 244 -1.03 -11.22 -14.20
C ALA A 244 -0.55 -11.83 -15.54
N GLY A 245 0.58 -11.35 -16.05
CA GLY A 245 1.24 -11.93 -17.23
C GLY A 245 1.63 -13.38 -17.01
N LEU A 246 2.33 -13.67 -15.90
CA LEU A 246 2.80 -15.03 -15.60
C LEU A 246 1.66 -16.02 -15.36
N ALA A 247 0.61 -15.62 -14.64
CA ALA A 247 -0.54 -16.49 -14.33
C ALA A 247 -1.34 -16.88 -15.57
N THR A 248 -1.39 -16.00 -16.57
CA THR A 248 -2.05 -16.26 -17.86
C THR A 248 -1.11 -16.85 -18.92
N ALA A 249 0.11 -17.29 -18.55
CA ALA A 249 1.15 -17.77 -19.47
C ALA A 249 1.51 -16.76 -20.57
N GLY A 250 1.36 -15.48 -20.30
CA GLY A 250 1.69 -14.35 -21.19
C GLY A 250 3.06 -13.71 -20.90
N ARG A 251 3.25 -12.51 -21.46
CA ARG A 251 4.44 -11.69 -21.22
C ARG A 251 4.02 -10.23 -21.01
N VAL A 252 4.22 -9.74 -19.80
CA VAL A 252 3.95 -8.34 -19.46
C VAL A 252 5.26 -7.65 -19.17
N ARG A 253 5.42 -6.42 -19.74
CA ARG A 253 6.49 -5.49 -19.40
C ARG A 253 5.90 -4.34 -18.60
N ILE A 254 6.49 -4.06 -17.45
CA ILE A 254 6.22 -2.85 -16.67
C ILE A 254 7.26 -1.79 -17.00
N VAL A 255 6.85 -0.53 -17.05
CA VAL A 255 7.71 0.64 -17.31
C VAL A 255 7.51 1.66 -16.20
N GLY A 256 8.58 2.28 -15.71
CA GLY A 256 8.52 3.32 -14.68
C GLY A 256 8.61 2.82 -13.24
N CYS A 257 8.99 1.55 -13.02
CA CYS A 257 9.27 1.03 -11.68
C CYS A 257 10.68 0.40 -11.64
N ALA A 258 11.57 0.99 -10.87
CA ALA A 258 12.96 0.57 -10.79
C ALA A 258 13.12 -0.81 -10.11
N GLN A 259 14.12 -1.58 -10.57
CA GLN A 259 14.41 -2.94 -10.10
C GLN A 259 14.68 -3.01 -8.60
N ASP A 260 15.35 -2.01 -8.02
CA ASP A 260 15.71 -1.97 -6.60
C ASP A 260 14.49 -2.03 -5.66
N ARG A 261 13.32 -1.60 -6.14
CA ARG A 261 12.05 -1.70 -5.41
C ARG A 261 11.44 -3.11 -5.45
N LEU A 262 11.91 -4.00 -6.33
CA LEU A 262 11.32 -5.31 -6.65
C LEU A 262 12.27 -6.50 -6.41
N VAL A 263 13.45 -6.29 -5.80
CA VAL A 263 14.49 -7.32 -5.65
C VAL A 263 13.94 -8.64 -5.11
N THR A 264 13.23 -8.61 -3.99
CA THR A 264 12.65 -9.82 -3.38
C THR A 264 11.52 -10.42 -4.21
N ALA A 265 10.70 -9.60 -4.86
CA ALA A 265 9.65 -10.03 -5.77
C ALA A 265 10.23 -10.78 -6.97
N ILE A 266 11.21 -10.18 -7.66
CA ILE A 266 11.91 -10.77 -8.82
C ILE A 266 12.55 -12.10 -8.42
N SER A 267 13.31 -12.11 -7.33
CA SER A 267 13.97 -13.32 -6.83
C SER A 267 12.96 -14.44 -6.51
N THR A 268 11.80 -14.10 -5.96
CA THR A 268 10.74 -15.08 -5.67
C THR A 268 10.16 -15.65 -6.96
N LEU A 269 9.81 -14.82 -7.92
CA LEU A 269 9.26 -15.25 -9.21
C LEU A 269 10.30 -16.03 -10.05
N GLN A 270 11.60 -15.66 -9.97
CA GLN A 270 12.68 -16.44 -10.61
C GLN A 270 12.79 -17.86 -10.03
N ARG A 271 12.70 -18.01 -8.71
CA ARG A 271 12.66 -19.35 -8.08
C ARG A 271 11.45 -20.16 -8.54
N MET A 272 10.35 -19.51 -8.84
CA MET A 272 9.16 -20.12 -9.44
C MET A 272 9.34 -20.45 -10.93
N GLY A 273 10.43 -20.03 -11.57
CA GLY A 273 10.72 -20.35 -12.96
C GLY A 273 10.42 -19.21 -13.95
N ALA A 274 10.03 -18.03 -13.48
CA ALA A 274 9.88 -16.86 -14.35
C ALA A 274 11.23 -16.41 -14.90
N GLN A 275 11.22 -16.01 -16.17
CA GLN A 275 12.33 -15.38 -16.87
C GLN A 275 12.09 -13.88 -16.94
N PHE A 276 13.15 -13.11 -16.73
CA PHE A 276 13.09 -11.66 -16.70
C PHE A 276 14.00 -11.04 -17.76
N ASP A 277 13.52 -9.97 -18.36
CA ASP A 277 14.28 -9.05 -19.20
C ASP A 277 14.21 -7.69 -18.50
N ILE A 278 15.35 -7.19 -18.03
CA ILE A 278 15.43 -6.04 -17.11
C ILE A 278 16.32 -4.97 -17.75
N ASP A 279 15.74 -3.81 -17.96
CA ASP A 279 16.40 -2.58 -18.40
C ASP A 279 16.37 -1.52 -17.28
N ASP A 280 16.95 -0.35 -17.55
CA ASP A 280 17.06 0.74 -16.56
C ASP A 280 15.69 1.24 -16.07
N ASP A 281 14.66 1.24 -16.91
CA ASP A 281 13.31 1.76 -16.60
C ASP A 281 12.19 0.76 -16.90
N SER A 282 12.51 -0.48 -17.26
CA SER A 282 11.50 -1.48 -17.59
C SER A 282 11.89 -2.88 -17.13
N ILE A 283 10.89 -3.67 -16.81
CA ILE A 283 11.04 -5.07 -16.40
C ILE A 283 9.96 -5.89 -17.08
N ALA A 284 10.36 -6.86 -17.90
CA ALA A 284 9.43 -7.82 -18.48
C ALA A 284 9.58 -9.17 -17.80
N ALA A 285 8.46 -9.86 -17.59
CA ALA A 285 8.43 -11.23 -17.09
C ALA A 285 7.64 -12.15 -18.01
N ALA A 286 8.13 -13.36 -18.18
CA ALA A 286 7.44 -14.44 -18.90
C ALA A 286 7.82 -15.79 -18.28
N ALA A 287 6.96 -16.78 -18.52
CA ALA A 287 7.27 -18.17 -18.24
C ALA A 287 6.65 -19.04 -19.33
N PRO A 288 7.37 -20.05 -19.85
CA PRO A 288 6.75 -21.02 -20.74
C PRO A 288 5.60 -21.74 -20.04
N ALA A 289 4.52 -22.02 -20.76
CA ALA A 289 3.32 -22.65 -20.20
C ALA A 289 3.65 -23.94 -19.45
N GLY A 290 3.15 -24.10 -18.23
CA GLY A 290 3.34 -25.28 -17.40
C GLY A 290 4.77 -25.44 -16.82
N THR A 291 5.63 -24.43 -16.89
CA THR A 291 7.00 -24.48 -16.34
C THR A 291 7.12 -23.85 -14.94
N LEU A 292 6.09 -23.10 -14.49
CA LEU A 292 6.09 -22.50 -13.16
C LEU A 292 6.12 -23.58 -12.06
N ARG A 293 6.95 -23.35 -11.06
CA ARG A 293 7.18 -24.21 -9.90
C ARG A 293 6.48 -23.65 -8.67
N PRO A 294 6.13 -24.51 -7.70
CA PRO A 294 5.58 -24.05 -6.43
C PRO A 294 6.60 -23.24 -5.63
N ALA A 295 6.10 -22.42 -4.73
CA ALA A 295 6.92 -21.62 -3.82
C ALA A 295 6.45 -21.78 -2.38
N ALA A 296 7.40 -21.70 -1.44
CA ALA A 296 7.14 -21.52 -0.02
C ALA A 296 7.65 -20.15 0.39
N VAL A 297 6.71 -19.26 0.76
CA VAL A 297 6.97 -17.84 1.03
C VAL A 297 6.32 -17.46 2.35
N PHE A 298 7.03 -16.67 3.16
CA PHE A 298 6.43 -15.97 4.30
C PHE A 298 6.56 -14.46 4.12
N THR A 299 5.55 -13.72 4.55
CA THR A 299 5.57 -12.25 4.49
C THR A 299 6.47 -11.70 5.61
N SER A 300 7.13 -10.60 5.35
CA SER A 300 7.90 -9.87 6.36
C SER A 300 8.13 -8.41 5.96
N PRO A 301 8.44 -7.52 6.92
CA PRO A 301 8.80 -6.14 6.61
C PRO A 301 9.94 -6.05 5.61
N HIS A 302 9.98 -4.97 4.85
CA HIS A 302 11.04 -4.74 3.86
C HIS A 302 12.46 -4.96 4.49
N PRO A 303 13.39 -5.64 3.78
CA PRO A 303 13.36 -6.09 2.38
C PRO A 303 12.74 -7.49 2.15
N GLY A 304 11.96 -8.01 3.08
CA GLY A 304 11.29 -9.28 2.92
C GLY A 304 10.15 -9.26 1.89
N PHE A 305 9.47 -10.39 1.72
CA PHE A 305 8.31 -10.48 0.84
C PHE A 305 7.12 -9.74 1.48
N MET A 306 6.65 -8.68 0.86
CA MET A 306 5.62 -7.85 1.46
C MET A 306 4.24 -8.50 1.40
N THR A 307 3.41 -8.21 2.40
CA THR A 307 2.05 -8.73 2.54
C THR A 307 1.14 -8.40 1.35
N ASP A 308 1.29 -7.21 0.73
CA ASP A 308 0.49 -6.78 -0.42
C ASP A 308 0.75 -7.59 -1.70
N TRP A 309 1.87 -8.30 -1.79
CA TRP A 309 2.17 -9.24 -2.88
C TRP A 309 1.55 -10.62 -2.67
N GLY A 310 1.02 -10.91 -1.47
CA GLY A 310 0.44 -12.20 -1.11
C GLY A 310 -0.74 -12.59 -1.99
N PRO A 311 -1.81 -11.77 -2.12
CA PRO A 311 -2.98 -12.13 -2.90
C PRO A 311 -2.69 -12.45 -4.37
N PRO A 312 -1.94 -11.64 -5.16
CA PRO A 312 -1.52 -12.02 -6.51
C PRO A 312 -0.68 -13.29 -6.55
N LEU A 313 0.25 -13.49 -5.59
CA LEU A 313 1.07 -14.70 -5.51
C LEU A 313 0.22 -15.96 -5.31
N VAL A 314 -0.81 -15.91 -4.47
CA VAL A 314 -1.72 -17.05 -4.25
C VAL A 314 -2.41 -17.44 -5.56
N VAL A 315 -2.88 -16.47 -6.34
CA VAL A 315 -3.47 -16.76 -7.65
C VAL A 315 -2.43 -17.40 -8.58
N LEU A 316 -1.20 -16.87 -8.65
CA LEU A 316 -0.13 -17.47 -9.45
C LEU A 316 0.15 -18.91 -8.99
N ALA A 317 0.14 -19.17 -7.69
CA ALA A 317 0.40 -20.48 -7.12
C ALA A 317 -0.67 -21.52 -7.54
N THR A 318 -1.92 -21.10 -7.75
CA THR A 318 -2.96 -22.01 -8.29
C THR A 318 -2.64 -22.49 -9.71
N GLN A 319 -1.83 -21.76 -10.47
CA GLN A 319 -1.44 -22.07 -11.86
C GLN A 319 -0.10 -22.81 -11.96
N THR A 320 0.58 -23.07 -10.84
CA THR A 320 1.83 -23.85 -10.82
C THR A 320 1.57 -25.36 -10.79
N ARG A 321 2.60 -26.20 -10.83
CA ARG A 321 2.48 -27.64 -10.60
C ARG A 321 3.08 -28.01 -9.26
N GLY A 322 2.24 -28.48 -8.33
CA GLY A 322 2.66 -28.92 -7.00
C GLY A 322 2.07 -28.10 -5.88
N MET A 323 2.65 -28.15 -4.68
CA MET A 323 2.14 -27.51 -3.47
C MET A 323 2.93 -26.26 -3.17
N SER A 324 2.25 -25.12 -3.08
CA SER A 324 2.82 -23.85 -2.61
C SER A 324 2.33 -23.50 -1.21
N VAL A 325 3.09 -22.72 -0.49
CA VAL A 325 2.73 -22.20 0.84
C VAL A 325 2.92 -20.69 0.86
N LEU A 326 1.90 -19.97 1.31
CA LEU A 326 2.02 -18.58 1.73
C LEU A 326 1.74 -18.51 3.24
N HIS A 327 2.70 -17.98 4.01
CA HIS A 327 2.55 -17.72 5.43
C HIS A 327 2.55 -16.21 5.67
N GLU A 328 1.43 -15.69 6.14
CA GLU A 328 1.21 -14.28 6.46
C GLU A 328 1.61 -13.97 7.90
N THR A 329 2.50 -13.00 8.09
CA THR A 329 3.01 -12.63 9.42
C THR A 329 2.69 -11.21 9.85
N ILE A 330 2.05 -10.42 8.96
CA ILE A 330 1.85 -8.97 9.14
C ILE A 330 0.43 -8.65 9.61
N PHE A 331 -0.58 -9.26 8.98
CA PHE A 331 -1.99 -8.97 9.25
C PHE A 331 -2.78 -10.22 9.58
N GLU A 332 -3.64 -10.11 10.60
CA GLU A 332 -4.40 -11.21 11.19
C GLU A 332 -5.41 -11.82 10.21
N TYR A 333 -6.08 -11.00 9.42
CA TYR A 333 -7.19 -11.40 8.55
C TYR A 333 -6.88 -11.22 7.06
N ARG A 334 -5.58 -11.33 6.70
CA ARG A 334 -5.12 -11.05 5.32
C ARG A 334 -5.57 -12.08 4.30
N LEU A 335 -5.87 -13.31 4.72
CA LEU A 335 -6.27 -14.41 3.83
C LEU A 335 -7.79 -14.51 3.61
N ASN A 336 -8.58 -13.50 3.98
CA ASN A 336 -10.03 -13.43 3.80
C ASN A 336 -10.48 -13.59 2.34
N PHE A 337 -9.64 -13.25 1.37
CA PHE A 337 -9.92 -13.36 -0.07
C PHE A 337 -9.91 -14.80 -0.60
N VAL A 338 -9.39 -15.76 0.14
CA VAL A 338 -9.20 -17.16 -0.30
C VAL A 338 -10.53 -17.83 -0.58
N GLU A 339 -11.59 -17.53 0.18
CA GLU A 339 -12.92 -18.11 -0.01
C GLU A 339 -13.47 -17.91 -1.43
N ALA A 340 -13.27 -16.71 -2.00
CA ALA A 340 -13.69 -16.45 -3.37
C ALA A 340 -12.87 -17.28 -4.40
N LEU A 341 -11.57 -17.47 -4.17
CA LEU A 341 -10.77 -18.34 -5.03
C LEU A 341 -11.19 -19.80 -4.93
N GLN A 342 -11.56 -20.27 -3.74
CA GLN A 342 -12.12 -21.60 -3.53
C GLN A 342 -13.45 -21.78 -4.29
N SER A 343 -14.31 -20.75 -4.33
CA SER A 343 -15.56 -20.79 -5.10
C SER A 343 -15.31 -20.88 -6.60
N MET A 344 -14.16 -20.41 -7.10
CA MET A 344 -13.69 -20.59 -8.48
C MET A 344 -13.11 -21.99 -8.75
N GLY A 345 -12.93 -22.82 -7.71
CA GLY A 345 -12.35 -24.16 -7.82
C GLY A 345 -10.87 -24.24 -7.42
N ALA A 346 -10.29 -23.20 -6.79
CA ALA A 346 -8.95 -23.30 -6.24
C ALA A 346 -8.90 -24.24 -5.04
N GLU A 347 -7.94 -25.17 -5.04
CA GLU A 347 -7.69 -26.05 -3.90
C GLU A 347 -6.72 -25.38 -2.92
N ILE A 348 -7.27 -24.69 -1.91
CA ILE A 348 -6.51 -23.95 -0.90
C ILE A 348 -7.01 -24.34 0.49
N GLU A 349 -6.09 -24.72 1.38
CA GLU A 349 -6.37 -24.96 2.79
C GLU A 349 -5.71 -23.88 3.66
N LEU A 350 -6.43 -23.41 4.69
CA LEU A 350 -5.93 -22.39 5.62
C LEU A 350 -5.62 -22.99 6.98
N PHE A 351 -4.56 -22.51 7.62
CA PHE A 351 -4.02 -23.03 8.88
C PHE A 351 -3.71 -21.92 9.88
N GLU A 352 -3.83 -22.25 11.18
CA GLU A 352 -3.37 -21.43 12.30
C GLU A 352 -1.88 -21.64 12.62
N GLN A 353 -1.24 -22.65 12.02
CA GLN A 353 0.17 -22.99 12.21
C GLN A 353 1.05 -22.24 11.21
N CYS A 354 2.26 -21.91 11.65
CA CYS A 354 3.31 -21.40 10.79
C CYS A 354 3.86 -22.55 9.91
N LEU A 355 3.42 -22.65 8.65
CA LEU A 355 3.83 -23.74 7.76
C LEU A 355 5.20 -23.53 7.13
N VAL A 356 5.71 -22.29 7.11
CA VAL A 356 7.02 -21.92 6.55
C VAL A 356 7.59 -20.70 7.25
N GLY A 357 8.91 -20.58 7.35
CA GLY A 357 9.56 -19.48 8.05
C GLY A 357 9.63 -19.68 9.56
N PRO A 358 10.05 -18.64 10.30
CA PRO A 358 10.08 -18.68 11.77
C PRO A 358 8.66 -18.59 12.34
N PRO A 359 8.46 -19.07 13.59
CA PRO A 359 7.21 -18.81 14.32
C PRO A 359 6.87 -17.32 14.34
N CYS A 360 5.61 -16.99 14.11
CA CYS A 360 5.15 -15.61 14.09
C CYS A 360 4.17 -15.34 15.27
N ARG A 361 3.80 -14.07 15.44
CA ARG A 361 2.89 -13.64 16.52
C ARG A 361 1.46 -14.21 16.42
N PHE A 362 1.10 -14.82 15.29
CA PHE A 362 -0.23 -15.37 15.05
C PHE A 362 -0.31 -16.88 15.27
N GLU A 363 0.83 -17.55 15.51
CA GLU A 363 0.84 -18.99 15.71
C GLU A 363 -0.08 -19.39 16.88
N MET A 364 -1.04 -20.26 16.59
CA MET A 364 -2.04 -20.75 17.55
C MET A 364 -2.91 -19.66 18.22
N SER A 365 -3.06 -18.51 17.55
CA SER A 365 -3.85 -17.38 18.07
C SER A 365 -5.31 -17.36 17.61
N GLY A 366 -5.75 -18.39 16.88
CA GLY A 366 -7.09 -18.47 16.27
C GLY A 366 -7.20 -17.79 14.90
N TRP A 367 -6.11 -17.19 14.39
CA TRP A 367 -6.08 -16.59 13.07
C TRP A 367 -5.55 -17.55 12.02
N LEU A 368 -6.32 -17.75 10.95
CA LEU A 368 -5.89 -18.50 9.78
C LEU A 368 -4.91 -17.64 8.99
N HIS A 369 -3.61 -17.92 9.09
CA HIS A 369 -2.56 -17.08 8.53
C HIS A 369 -1.54 -17.83 7.65
N SER A 370 -1.71 -19.13 7.45
CA SER A 370 -0.96 -19.89 6.44
C SER A 370 -1.93 -20.49 5.43
N ALA A 371 -1.59 -20.39 4.16
CA ALA A 371 -2.31 -20.99 3.05
C ALA A 371 -1.45 -22.07 2.39
N LEU A 372 -1.99 -23.29 2.28
CA LEU A 372 -1.44 -24.37 1.47
C LEU A 372 -2.21 -24.42 0.16
N ILE A 373 -1.55 -24.17 -0.96
CA ILE A 373 -2.16 -24.03 -2.27
C ILE A 373 -1.74 -25.20 -3.15
N ARG A 374 -2.70 -26.01 -3.59
CA ARG A 374 -2.48 -27.01 -4.62
C ARG A 374 -2.58 -26.36 -6.00
N GLY A 375 -1.48 -26.38 -6.72
CA GLY A 375 -1.40 -25.83 -8.07
C GLY A 375 -1.96 -26.78 -9.13
N GLY A 376 -2.17 -26.24 -10.33
CA GLY A 376 -2.84 -26.92 -11.44
C GLY A 376 -4.37 -26.86 -11.31
N SER A 377 -4.89 -25.87 -10.59
CA SER A 377 -6.31 -25.63 -10.43
C SER A 377 -6.95 -25.21 -11.76
N ASP A 378 -8.09 -25.81 -12.06
CA ASP A 378 -8.94 -25.48 -13.21
C ASP A 378 -9.98 -24.43 -12.77
N LEU A 379 -9.56 -23.15 -12.76
CA LEU A 379 -10.41 -22.08 -12.26
C LEU A 379 -11.59 -21.83 -13.21
N ARG A 380 -12.78 -21.69 -12.62
CA ARG A 380 -14.02 -21.37 -13.32
C ARG A 380 -14.47 -19.96 -12.97
N GLY A 381 -15.15 -19.32 -13.92
CA GLY A 381 -15.74 -18.02 -13.67
C GLY A 381 -16.74 -18.05 -12.51
N ALA A 382 -16.74 -17.00 -11.73
CA ALA A 382 -17.62 -16.83 -10.59
C ALA A 382 -18.09 -15.38 -10.46
N GLU A 383 -19.13 -15.19 -9.67
CA GLU A 383 -19.56 -13.86 -9.20
C GLU A 383 -18.89 -13.58 -7.85
N MET A 384 -18.09 -12.52 -7.78
CA MET A 384 -17.25 -12.20 -6.61
C MET A 384 -17.43 -10.76 -6.17
N VAL A 385 -17.40 -10.52 -4.86
CA VAL A 385 -17.37 -9.19 -4.26
C VAL A 385 -15.95 -8.91 -3.78
N MET A 386 -15.35 -7.83 -4.25
CA MET A 386 -14.00 -7.42 -3.87
C MET A 386 -13.98 -6.93 -2.41
N PRO A 387 -13.21 -7.57 -1.50
CA PRO A 387 -13.24 -7.23 -0.07
C PRO A 387 -12.30 -6.07 0.29
N ASP A 388 -11.21 -5.92 -0.44
CA ASP A 388 -10.17 -4.91 -0.23
C ASP A 388 -9.39 -4.63 -1.52
N ILE A 389 -8.55 -3.60 -1.48
CA ILE A 389 -7.75 -3.12 -2.63
C ILE A 389 -6.87 -4.22 -3.24
N ARG A 390 -6.19 -5.02 -2.42
CA ARG A 390 -5.18 -6.00 -2.89
C ARG A 390 -5.81 -7.31 -3.34
N ALA A 391 -6.81 -7.77 -2.63
CA ALA A 391 -7.63 -8.89 -3.04
C ALA A 391 -8.40 -8.59 -4.35
N ALA A 392 -8.87 -7.35 -4.52
CA ALA A 392 -9.54 -6.93 -5.74
C ALA A 392 -8.69 -7.18 -6.99
N PHE A 393 -7.40 -6.81 -6.97
CA PHE A 393 -6.51 -7.07 -8.10
C PHE A 393 -6.28 -8.57 -8.33
N ALA A 394 -6.14 -9.36 -7.25
CA ALA A 394 -6.00 -10.80 -7.35
C ALA A 394 -7.23 -11.46 -7.99
N TYR A 395 -8.44 -10.95 -7.72
CA TYR A 395 -9.67 -11.45 -8.36
C TYR A 395 -9.71 -11.15 -9.87
N VAL A 396 -9.18 -10.01 -10.31
CA VAL A 396 -9.02 -9.74 -11.75
C VAL A 396 -8.07 -10.76 -12.39
N ILE A 397 -6.93 -11.06 -11.74
CA ILE A 397 -5.99 -12.08 -12.24
C ILE A 397 -6.66 -13.46 -12.27
N ALA A 398 -7.37 -13.84 -11.22
CA ALA A 398 -8.06 -15.14 -11.15
C ALA A 398 -9.13 -15.26 -12.24
N ALA A 399 -9.91 -14.19 -12.47
CA ALA A 399 -10.90 -14.15 -13.55
C ALA A 399 -10.25 -14.23 -14.94
N ALA A 400 -9.06 -13.61 -15.13
CA ALA A 400 -8.31 -13.70 -16.38
C ALA A 400 -7.76 -15.11 -16.67
N THR A 401 -7.52 -15.92 -15.63
CA THR A 401 -7.05 -17.31 -15.74
C THR A 401 -8.17 -18.34 -15.79
N ALA A 402 -9.42 -17.94 -15.52
CA ALA A 402 -10.57 -18.84 -15.49
C ALA A 402 -10.96 -19.32 -16.91
N HIS A 403 -11.70 -20.44 -17.00
CA HIS A 403 -12.20 -20.96 -18.28
C HIS A 403 -13.55 -20.40 -18.72
N SER A 404 -14.20 -19.60 -17.89
CA SER A 404 -15.50 -18.99 -18.18
C SER A 404 -15.59 -17.59 -17.57
N PRO A 405 -16.52 -16.75 -18.02
CA PRO A 405 -16.63 -15.37 -17.57
C PRO A 405 -16.87 -15.23 -16.09
N SER A 406 -16.31 -14.18 -15.49
CA SER A 406 -16.54 -13.78 -14.09
C SER A 406 -17.22 -12.42 -14.00
N VAL A 407 -17.96 -12.20 -12.92
CA VAL A 407 -18.57 -10.92 -12.58
C VAL A 407 -17.98 -10.41 -11.27
N LEU A 408 -17.44 -9.20 -11.30
CA LEU A 408 -16.75 -8.61 -10.16
C LEU A 408 -17.49 -7.38 -9.66
N HIS A 409 -17.96 -7.42 -8.41
CA HIS A 409 -18.59 -6.32 -7.71
C HIS A 409 -17.58 -5.59 -6.81
N GLY A 410 -17.86 -4.32 -6.47
CA GLY A 410 -16.99 -3.56 -5.58
C GLY A 410 -15.74 -2.99 -6.27
N VAL A 411 -15.82 -2.70 -7.55
CA VAL A 411 -14.72 -2.18 -8.39
C VAL A 411 -14.09 -0.91 -7.83
N HIS A 412 -14.82 -0.13 -7.03
CA HIS A 412 -14.28 1.05 -6.35
C HIS A 412 -13.05 0.73 -5.48
N HIS A 413 -12.88 -0.50 -4.99
CA HIS A 413 -11.64 -0.91 -4.31
C HIS A 413 -10.43 -0.89 -5.23
N LEU A 414 -10.59 -1.30 -6.50
CA LEU A 414 -9.52 -1.19 -7.50
C LEU A 414 -9.17 0.26 -7.79
N GLU A 415 -10.16 1.11 -8.06
CA GLU A 415 -10.00 2.53 -8.39
C GLU A 415 -9.38 3.34 -7.24
N ARG A 416 -9.54 2.90 -5.99
CA ARG A 416 -8.86 3.48 -4.84
C ARG A 416 -7.38 3.12 -4.76
N GLY A 417 -6.97 2.02 -5.36
CA GLY A 417 -5.64 1.43 -5.18
C GLY A 417 -4.74 1.39 -6.39
N TYR A 418 -5.32 1.44 -7.60
CA TYR A 418 -4.60 1.27 -8.86
C TYR A 418 -5.05 2.29 -9.90
N ASP A 419 -4.09 3.00 -10.47
CA ASP A 419 -4.33 4.04 -11.46
C ASP A 419 -4.74 3.43 -12.81
N ARG A 420 -5.86 3.89 -13.37
CA ARG A 420 -6.36 3.50 -14.70
C ARG A 420 -6.31 1.98 -14.93
N VAL A 421 -6.74 1.24 -13.94
CA VAL A 421 -6.62 -0.24 -13.92
C VAL A 421 -7.42 -0.88 -15.06
N TYR A 422 -8.59 -0.32 -15.42
CA TYR A 422 -9.41 -0.79 -16.52
C TYR A 422 -8.65 -0.70 -17.87
N GLU A 423 -8.12 0.49 -18.18
CA GLU A 423 -7.41 0.77 -19.43
C GLU A 423 -6.12 -0.05 -19.52
N LYS A 424 -5.39 -0.20 -18.42
CA LYS A 424 -4.17 -1.00 -18.36
C LYS A 424 -4.45 -2.48 -18.64
N PHE A 425 -5.47 -3.08 -18.05
CA PHE A 425 -5.85 -4.46 -18.36
C PHE A 425 -6.39 -4.63 -19.78
N ALA A 426 -7.20 -3.68 -20.26
CA ALA A 426 -7.68 -3.70 -21.63
C ALA A 426 -6.51 -3.62 -22.64
N SER A 427 -5.47 -2.81 -22.37
CA SER A 427 -4.28 -2.73 -23.21
C SER A 427 -3.44 -4.01 -23.21
N LEU A 428 -3.53 -4.84 -22.18
CA LEU A 428 -2.91 -6.17 -22.12
C LEU A 428 -3.73 -7.25 -22.84
N GLY A 429 -4.89 -6.90 -23.39
CA GLY A 429 -5.78 -7.81 -24.11
C GLY A 429 -6.81 -8.51 -23.24
N LEU A 430 -7.02 -8.10 -21.97
CA LEU A 430 -8.07 -8.66 -21.15
C LEU A 430 -9.45 -8.27 -21.70
N GLY A 431 -10.34 -9.24 -21.88
CA GLY A 431 -11.74 -9.00 -22.18
C GLY A 431 -12.47 -8.46 -20.96
N ILE A 432 -12.61 -7.14 -20.86
CA ILE A 432 -13.22 -6.47 -19.71
C ILE A 432 -14.32 -5.52 -20.17
N SER A 433 -15.48 -5.56 -19.51
CA SER A 433 -16.59 -4.64 -19.77
C SER A 433 -17.23 -4.18 -18.47
N ALA A 434 -17.59 -2.90 -18.40
CA ALA A 434 -18.38 -2.37 -17.30
C ALA A 434 -19.85 -2.70 -17.52
N LEU A 435 -20.47 -3.34 -16.56
CA LEU A 435 -21.91 -3.59 -16.56
C LEU A 435 -22.62 -2.39 -15.91
N PRO A 436 -23.82 -2.03 -16.41
CA PRO A 436 -24.63 -1.03 -15.71
C PRO A 436 -24.92 -1.54 -14.30
N ALA A 437 -24.86 -0.62 -13.33
CA ALA A 437 -25.23 -0.97 -11.98
C ALA A 437 -26.66 -1.52 -11.96
N SER A 438 -26.86 -2.68 -11.38
CA SER A 438 -28.18 -3.22 -11.14
C SER A 438 -28.98 -2.26 -10.26
N ALA A 439 -30.16 -1.87 -10.72
CA ALA A 439 -31.06 -0.94 -10.07
C ALA A 439 -31.54 -1.45 -8.70
#